data_e517b06af381f2983939d5270242ce49
#
_entry.id   e517b06af381f2983939d5270242ce49
#
_cell.length_a   1.000
_cell.length_b   1.000
_cell.length_c   1.000
_cell.angle_alpha   90.00
_cell.angle_beta   90.00
_cell.angle_gamma   90.00
#
_symmetry.space_group_name_H-M   'P 1'
#
loop_
_entity.id
_entity.type
_entity.pdbx_description
1 polymer ?
#
loop_
_entity_poly.entity_id
_entity_poly.type
_entity_poly.pdbx_seq_one_letter_code
_entity_poly.pdbx_strand_id
1 'polypeptide(L)'
;MKKIVCGILAGCLVLATATGCQKNASGKTPIPLNEVAHSIFYAPQYAAIELGYFDEEGLDVTLVNGGGADKVMTALVSGEADIGFMGSEASVYTYANGEADYAVNFAQLTQRAGNFLVGREPEPDFQWENLKGKKVLGGRAGGMPQMVFEYILKKNGIDPKTDLSIDQSIN
;
A
#
# COMPACT_ATOMS: atom_id res chain seq x y z
N MET A 1 49.77 -3.30 30.29
CA MET A 1 48.37 -3.75 30.08
C MET A 1 47.42 -2.62 29.68
N LYS A 2 47.44 -1.42 30.31
CA LYS A 2 46.53 -0.30 29.93
C LYS A 2 46.73 0.26 28.52
N LYS A 3 47.97 0.26 27.96
CA LYS A 3 48.26 0.77 26.59
C LYS A 3 47.81 -0.19 25.48
N ILE A 4 47.72 -1.49 25.72
CA ILE A 4 47.30 -2.50 24.76
C ILE A 4 45.76 -2.50 24.64
N VAL A 5 45.04 -2.28 25.75
CA VAL A 5 43.58 -2.19 25.76
C VAL A 5 43.07 -0.94 24.99
N CYS A 6 43.81 0.19 25.09
CA CYS A 6 43.44 1.41 24.34
C CYS A 6 43.60 1.24 22.81
N GLY A 7 44.61 0.47 22.36
CA GLY A 7 44.85 0.18 20.95
C GLY A 7 43.77 -0.70 20.33
N ILE A 8 43.28 -1.67 21.08
CA ILE A 8 42.20 -2.57 20.62
C ILE A 8 40.85 -1.84 20.54
N LEU A 9 40.53 -0.96 21.52
CA LEU A 9 39.31 -0.15 21.46
C LEU A 9 39.33 0.86 20.29
N ALA A 10 40.45 1.49 19.96
CA ALA A 10 40.57 2.39 18.85
C ALA A 10 40.45 1.65 17.49
N GLY A 11 40.97 0.42 17.38
CA GLY A 11 40.82 -0.44 16.22
C GLY A 11 39.41 -0.87 15.94
N CYS A 12 38.60 -1.18 16.98
CA CYS A 12 37.20 -1.55 16.85
C CYS A 12 36.29 -0.36 16.44
N LEU A 13 36.65 0.88 16.83
CA LEU A 13 35.87 2.05 16.45
C LEU A 13 36.02 2.42 14.96
N VAL A 14 37.17 2.15 14.37
CA VAL A 14 37.43 2.41 12.94
C VAL A 14 36.77 1.37 12.03
N LEU A 15 36.55 0.14 12.49
CA LEU A 15 35.84 -0.87 11.72
C LEU A 15 34.28 -0.65 11.74
N ALA A 16 33.75 0.05 12.72
CA ALA A 16 32.30 0.30 12.84
C ALA A 16 31.80 1.40 11.88
N THR A 17 32.68 2.20 11.26
CA THR A 17 32.29 3.25 10.31
C THR A 17 32.27 2.80 8.84
N ALA A 18 32.59 1.55 8.56
CA ALA A 18 32.62 0.99 7.18
C ALA A 18 31.29 0.31 6.77
N THR A 19 30.27 0.33 7.61
CA THR A 19 28.92 -0.18 7.27
C THR A 19 28.01 0.89 6.66
N GLY A 20 28.54 1.72 5.79
CA GLY A 20 27.80 2.70 5.02
C GLY A 20 27.67 2.27 3.56
N CYS A 21 26.45 2.08 3.09
CA CYS A 21 26.05 1.79 1.72
C CYS A 21 26.45 0.39 1.20
N GLN A 22 25.63 -0.58 1.48
CA GLN A 22 25.61 -1.83 0.73
C GLN A 22 25.06 -1.53 -0.67
N LYS A 23 25.92 -1.06 -1.59
CA LYS A 23 25.59 -1.06 -3.02
C LYS A 23 25.55 -2.53 -3.45
N ASN A 24 24.44 -2.94 -4.04
CA ASN A 24 24.35 -4.24 -4.69
C ASN A 24 25.51 -4.39 -5.71
N ALA A 25 25.91 -5.63 -6.01
CA ALA A 25 26.96 -5.93 -6.97
C ALA A 25 26.73 -5.32 -8.37
N SER A 26 25.48 -4.94 -8.68
CA SER A 26 25.05 -4.25 -9.90
C SER A 26 25.32 -2.74 -9.93
N GLY A 27 25.67 -2.13 -8.78
CA GLY A 27 25.82 -0.67 -8.66
C GLY A 27 24.48 0.10 -8.66
N LYS A 28 23.34 -0.59 -8.75
CA LYS A 28 21.99 -0.02 -8.70
C LYS A 28 21.52 0.16 -7.26
N THR A 29 20.60 1.10 -7.06
CA THR A 29 19.93 1.30 -5.76
C THR A 29 18.79 0.29 -5.63
N PRO A 30 18.80 -0.61 -4.63
CA PRO A 30 17.70 -1.53 -4.40
C PRO A 30 16.47 -0.77 -3.91
N ILE A 31 15.30 -1.09 -4.47
CA ILE A 31 14.01 -0.50 -4.12
C ILE A 31 13.00 -1.63 -3.87
N PRO A 32 12.84 -2.09 -2.62
CA PRO A 32 11.72 -2.96 -2.27
C PRO A 32 10.40 -2.19 -2.36
N LEU A 33 9.56 -2.56 -3.34
CA LEU A 33 8.26 -2.00 -3.59
C LEU A 33 7.18 -3.02 -3.23
N ASN A 34 6.26 -2.64 -2.35
CA ASN A 34 5.16 -3.50 -1.94
C ASN A 34 3.84 -2.98 -2.53
N GLU A 35 3.11 -3.83 -3.28
CA GLU A 35 1.83 -3.49 -3.89
C GLU A 35 0.65 -4.16 -3.19
N VAL A 36 -0.53 -3.53 -3.23
CA VAL A 36 -1.73 -4.00 -2.56
C VAL A 36 -2.31 -5.28 -3.15
N ALA A 37 -2.17 -5.47 -4.45
CA ALA A 37 -2.62 -6.63 -5.20
C ALA A 37 -1.97 -6.66 -6.58
N HIS A 38 -1.81 -7.83 -7.17
CA HIS A 38 -1.40 -7.93 -8.57
C HIS A 38 -2.61 -7.68 -9.47
N SER A 39 -2.58 -6.59 -10.25
CA SER A 39 -3.76 -6.14 -11.00
C SER A 39 -3.40 -5.52 -12.34
N ILE A 40 -4.24 -5.76 -13.36
CA ILE A 40 -4.12 -5.13 -14.68
C ILE A 40 -4.16 -3.58 -14.60
N PHE A 41 -4.79 -3.02 -13.58
CA PHE A 41 -4.79 -1.56 -13.33
C PHE A 41 -3.41 -0.98 -13.08
N TYR A 42 -2.45 -1.83 -12.74
CA TYR A 42 -1.06 -1.47 -12.45
C TYR A 42 -0.11 -1.81 -13.60
N ALA A 43 -0.66 -2.17 -14.79
CA ALA A 43 0.11 -2.53 -15.96
C ALA A 43 1.25 -1.56 -16.32
N PRO A 44 1.12 -0.22 -16.17
CA PRO A 44 2.23 0.69 -16.43
C PRO A 44 3.44 0.44 -15.52
N GLN A 45 3.24 0.07 -14.25
CA GLN A 45 4.31 -0.29 -13.33
C GLN A 45 5.02 -1.56 -13.78
N TYR A 46 4.26 -2.59 -14.16
CA TYR A 46 4.84 -3.86 -14.63
C TYR A 46 5.58 -3.66 -15.95
N ALA A 47 5.01 -2.88 -16.87
CA ALA A 47 5.68 -2.55 -18.12
C ALA A 47 7.00 -1.81 -17.88
N ALA A 48 7.05 -0.89 -16.91
CA ALA A 48 8.28 -0.17 -16.57
C ALA A 48 9.36 -1.12 -15.99
N ILE A 49 8.96 -2.11 -15.20
CA ILE A 49 9.88 -3.12 -14.68
C ILE A 49 10.38 -4.02 -15.83
N GLU A 50 9.48 -4.60 -16.62
CA GLU A 50 9.80 -5.57 -17.67
C GLU A 50 10.59 -4.95 -18.84
N LEU A 51 10.34 -3.67 -19.15
CA LEU A 51 11.06 -2.95 -20.20
C LEU A 51 12.38 -2.34 -19.72
N GLY A 52 12.71 -2.49 -18.43
CA GLY A 52 13.99 -2.05 -17.87
C GLY A 52 14.09 -0.56 -17.59
N TYR A 53 13.00 0.20 -17.57
CA TYR A 53 13.05 1.66 -17.35
C TYR A 53 13.59 2.03 -15.96
N PHE A 54 13.29 1.23 -14.95
CA PHE A 54 13.91 1.42 -13.63
C PHE A 54 15.41 1.11 -13.65
N ASP A 55 15.81 0.11 -14.42
CA ASP A 55 17.21 -0.25 -14.61
C ASP A 55 18.01 0.87 -15.27
N GLU A 56 17.43 1.55 -16.26
CA GLU A 56 18.03 2.70 -16.95
C GLU A 56 18.28 3.87 -15.98
N GLU A 57 17.41 4.01 -14.97
CA GLU A 57 17.53 5.02 -13.92
C GLU A 57 18.42 4.56 -12.74
N GLY A 58 19.07 3.41 -12.86
CA GLY A 58 19.94 2.88 -11.81
C GLY A 58 19.22 2.33 -10.59
N LEU A 59 17.94 1.94 -10.74
CA LEU A 59 17.12 1.36 -9.69
C LEU A 59 16.95 -0.15 -9.91
N ASP A 60 17.02 -0.90 -8.81
CA ASP A 60 16.76 -2.35 -8.78
C ASP A 60 15.48 -2.60 -7.99
N VAL A 61 14.35 -2.61 -8.72
CA VAL A 61 13.02 -2.70 -8.11
C VAL A 61 12.64 -4.15 -7.86
N THR A 62 12.42 -4.49 -6.60
CA THR A 62 11.86 -5.78 -6.19
C THR A 62 10.39 -5.60 -5.82
N LEU A 63 9.50 -6.19 -6.62
CA LEU A 63 8.06 -6.10 -6.41
C LEU A 63 7.54 -7.23 -5.53
N VAL A 64 6.81 -6.88 -4.47
CA VAL A 64 6.16 -7.82 -3.54
C VAL A 64 4.67 -7.54 -3.48
N ASN A 65 3.85 -8.58 -3.60
CA ASN A 65 2.40 -8.47 -3.39
C ASN A 65 2.07 -8.61 -1.89
N GLY A 66 1.71 -7.51 -1.25
CA GLY A 66 1.35 -7.47 0.16
C GLY A 66 -0.03 -8.03 0.48
N GLY A 67 -0.93 -8.07 -0.50
CA GLY A 67 -2.28 -8.63 -0.33
C GLY A 67 -3.20 -7.76 0.52
N GLY A 68 -3.05 -6.43 0.47
CA GLY A 68 -3.94 -5.45 1.11
C GLY A 68 -3.21 -4.20 1.59
N ALA A 69 -3.92 -3.07 1.60
CA ALA A 69 -3.34 -1.77 1.94
C ALA A 69 -2.79 -1.71 3.38
N ASP A 70 -3.42 -2.40 4.31
CA ASP A 70 -2.98 -2.55 5.70
C ASP A 70 -1.60 -3.21 5.79
N LYS A 71 -1.38 -4.28 5.01
CA LYS A 71 -0.09 -4.99 4.98
C LYS A 71 0.99 -4.19 4.27
N VAL A 72 0.64 -3.52 3.16
CA VAL A 72 1.56 -2.63 2.45
C VAL A 72 2.01 -1.48 3.34
N MET A 73 1.07 -0.85 4.08
CA MET A 73 1.41 0.20 5.03
C MET A 73 2.28 -0.33 6.16
N THR A 74 2.02 -1.53 6.67
CA THR A 74 2.86 -2.16 7.69
C THR A 74 4.28 -2.38 7.18
N ALA A 75 4.45 -2.92 5.97
CA ALA A 75 5.77 -3.12 5.37
C ALA A 75 6.54 -1.79 5.19
N LEU A 76 5.83 -0.71 4.82
CA LEU A 76 6.42 0.61 4.66
C LEU A 76 6.87 1.19 6.02
N VAL A 77 6.01 1.19 7.03
CA VAL A 77 6.33 1.75 8.36
C VAL A 77 7.38 0.93 9.09
N SER A 78 7.43 -0.39 8.87
CA SER A 78 8.47 -1.25 9.45
C SER A 78 9.83 -1.16 8.75
N GLY A 79 9.91 -0.48 7.59
CA GLY A 79 11.13 -0.43 6.78
C GLY A 79 11.41 -1.70 5.96
N GLU A 80 10.44 -2.60 5.84
CA GLU A 80 10.52 -3.78 4.97
C GLU A 80 10.36 -3.39 3.49
N ALA A 81 9.66 -2.29 3.21
CA ALA A 81 9.51 -1.71 1.90
C ALA A 81 9.87 -0.22 1.92
N ASP A 82 10.54 0.26 0.87
CA ASP A 82 10.84 1.68 0.67
C ASP A 82 9.66 2.40 0.01
N ILE A 83 8.91 1.69 -0.82
CA ILE A 83 7.74 2.21 -1.54
C ILE A 83 6.54 1.30 -1.33
N GLY A 84 5.41 1.90 -0.92
CA GLY A 84 4.11 1.27 -0.85
C GLY A 84 3.22 1.73 -2.00
N PHE A 85 2.75 0.79 -2.82
CA PHE A 85 1.77 1.08 -3.88
C PHE A 85 0.38 0.65 -3.42
N MET A 86 -0.42 1.61 -2.97
CA MET A 86 -1.73 1.40 -2.36
C MET A 86 -2.60 2.64 -2.52
N GLY A 87 -3.86 2.57 -2.08
CA GLY A 87 -4.72 3.73 -2.02
C GLY A 87 -4.22 4.76 -1.00
N SER A 88 -4.37 6.04 -1.31
CA SER A 88 -3.93 7.15 -0.45
C SER A 88 -4.65 7.22 0.91
N GLU A 89 -5.80 6.56 1.05
CA GLU A 89 -6.54 6.45 2.31
C GLU A 89 -5.68 5.84 3.43
N ALA A 90 -4.79 4.90 3.10
CA ALA A 90 -3.94 4.25 4.08
C ALA A 90 -2.99 5.25 4.77
N SER A 91 -2.42 6.21 4.03
CA SER A 91 -1.59 7.27 4.61
C SER A 91 -2.42 8.24 5.49
N VAL A 92 -3.66 8.52 5.09
CA VAL A 92 -4.58 9.36 5.88
C VAL A 92 -4.93 8.67 7.20
N TYR A 93 -5.24 7.37 7.18
CA TYR A 93 -5.53 6.61 8.41
C TYR A 93 -4.34 6.57 9.35
N THR A 94 -3.14 6.31 8.83
CA THR A 94 -1.91 6.26 9.64
C THR A 94 -1.64 7.61 10.32
N TYR A 95 -1.73 8.70 9.57
CA TYR A 95 -1.61 10.05 10.11
C TYR A 95 -2.69 10.37 11.14
N ALA A 96 -3.96 10.06 10.86
CA ALA A 96 -5.09 10.33 11.75
C ALA A 96 -5.02 9.52 13.06
N ASN A 97 -4.37 8.36 13.05
CA ASN A 97 -4.11 7.56 14.24
C ASN A 97 -2.95 8.08 15.09
N GLY A 98 -2.28 9.15 14.67
CA GLY A 98 -1.22 9.81 15.43
C GLY A 98 0.15 9.14 15.34
N GLU A 99 0.37 8.31 14.32
CA GLU A 99 1.68 7.71 14.08
C GLU A 99 2.70 8.81 13.78
N ALA A 100 3.84 8.75 14.47
CA ALA A 100 4.91 9.75 14.32
C ALA A 100 5.63 9.60 12.97
N ASP A 101 5.73 8.38 12.47
CA ASP A 101 6.30 8.03 11.17
C ASP A 101 5.18 7.61 10.23
N TYR A 102 4.81 8.47 9.30
CA TYR A 102 3.70 8.28 8.38
C TYR A 102 4.15 8.36 6.92
N ALA A 103 3.44 7.64 6.06
CA ALA A 103 3.73 7.63 4.64
C ALA A 103 3.40 8.97 3.96
N VAL A 104 4.26 9.39 3.04
CA VAL A 104 4.05 10.57 2.19
C VAL A 104 3.73 10.12 0.77
N ASN A 105 2.59 10.57 0.24
CA ASN A 105 2.22 10.30 -1.15
C ASN A 105 3.03 11.21 -2.07
N PHE A 106 3.77 10.63 -3.03
CA PHE A 106 4.62 11.37 -3.96
C PHE A 106 4.24 11.18 -5.43
N ALA A 107 3.48 10.12 -5.77
CA ALA A 107 3.09 9.82 -7.13
C ALA A 107 1.71 9.16 -7.19
N GLN A 108 1.01 9.35 -8.29
CA GLN A 108 -0.28 8.73 -8.57
C GLN A 108 -0.20 7.97 -9.90
N LEU A 109 -0.37 6.64 -9.86
CA LEU A 109 -0.34 5.79 -11.05
C LEU A 109 -1.73 5.65 -11.67
N THR A 110 -2.78 5.55 -10.86
CA THR A 110 -4.16 5.38 -11.31
C THR A 110 -5.00 6.60 -10.94
N GLN A 111 -5.75 7.16 -11.89
CA GLN A 111 -6.58 8.35 -11.67
C GLN A 111 -8.02 8.03 -11.28
N ARG A 112 -8.51 6.83 -11.57
CA ARG A 112 -9.89 6.43 -11.33
C ARG A 112 -9.94 5.02 -10.76
N ALA A 113 -10.79 4.83 -9.74
CA ALA A 113 -11.12 3.51 -9.24
C ALA A 113 -12.06 2.81 -10.24
N GLY A 114 -11.80 1.54 -10.52
CA GLY A 114 -12.61 0.70 -11.40
C GLY A 114 -13.59 -0.18 -10.62
N ASN A 115 -14.27 0.38 -9.60
CA ASN A 115 -15.20 -0.40 -8.78
C ASN A 115 -16.63 -0.20 -9.26
N PHE A 116 -17.37 -1.30 -9.36
CA PHE A 116 -18.76 -1.33 -9.81
C PHE A 116 -19.60 -2.12 -8.80
N LEU A 117 -20.81 -1.60 -8.50
CA LEU A 117 -21.82 -2.38 -7.84
C LEU A 117 -22.51 -3.27 -8.87
N VAL A 118 -22.52 -4.57 -8.66
CA VAL A 118 -23.08 -5.55 -9.59
C VAL A 118 -24.21 -6.30 -8.92
N GLY A 119 -25.40 -6.28 -9.53
CA GLY A 119 -26.54 -7.08 -9.12
C GLY A 119 -26.52 -8.48 -9.75
N ARG A 120 -27.21 -9.44 -9.12
CA ARG A 120 -27.38 -10.79 -9.68
C ARG A 120 -28.36 -10.80 -10.86
N GLU A 121 -29.33 -9.89 -10.84
CA GLU A 121 -30.36 -9.71 -11.84
C GLU A 121 -30.35 -8.27 -12.36
N PRO A 122 -30.79 -8.04 -13.61
CA PRO A 122 -30.94 -6.69 -14.14
C PRO A 122 -31.91 -5.86 -13.29
N GLU A 123 -31.51 -4.67 -12.92
CA GLU A 123 -32.32 -3.71 -12.17
C GLU A 123 -32.23 -2.34 -12.86
N PRO A 124 -32.98 -2.14 -13.98
CA PRO A 124 -32.81 -0.94 -14.83
C PRO A 124 -33.18 0.36 -14.11
N ASP A 125 -34.06 0.29 -13.13
CA ASP A 125 -34.51 1.44 -12.32
C ASP A 125 -33.82 1.45 -10.93
N PHE A 126 -32.61 0.94 -10.82
CA PHE A 126 -31.86 0.88 -9.57
C PHE A 126 -31.78 2.24 -8.87
N GLN A 127 -32.15 2.24 -7.58
CA GLN A 127 -31.94 3.34 -6.65
C GLN A 127 -31.11 2.84 -5.47
N TRP A 128 -30.30 3.72 -4.88
CA TRP A 128 -29.45 3.31 -3.75
C TRP A 128 -30.25 2.77 -2.56
N GLU A 129 -31.47 3.28 -2.35
CA GLU A 129 -32.42 2.83 -1.32
C GLU A 129 -32.80 1.36 -1.46
N ASN A 130 -32.70 0.79 -2.67
CA ASN A 130 -32.97 -0.62 -2.93
C ASN A 130 -31.99 -1.55 -2.20
N LEU A 131 -30.87 -1.01 -1.72
CA LEU A 131 -29.91 -1.77 -0.92
C LEU A 131 -30.32 -1.95 0.54
N LYS A 132 -31.32 -1.19 1.04
CA LYS A 132 -31.77 -1.36 2.43
C LYS A 132 -32.30 -2.78 2.66
N GLY A 133 -31.83 -3.40 3.74
CA GLY A 133 -32.15 -4.78 4.10
C GLY A 133 -31.42 -5.85 3.26
N LYS A 134 -30.58 -5.45 2.29
CA LYS A 134 -29.83 -6.41 1.46
C LYS A 134 -28.52 -6.83 2.11
N LYS A 135 -28.02 -7.98 1.65
CA LYS A 135 -26.65 -8.42 1.90
C LYS A 135 -25.79 -8.09 0.69
N VAL A 136 -24.75 -7.31 0.91
CA VAL A 136 -23.81 -6.86 -0.13
C VAL A 136 -22.42 -7.40 0.18
N LEU A 137 -21.76 -7.96 -0.82
CA LEU A 137 -20.35 -8.26 -0.75
C LEU A 137 -19.59 -6.95 -1.02
N GLY A 138 -19.05 -6.36 0.01
CA GLY A 138 -18.33 -5.08 -0.05
C GLY A 138 -16.87 -5.21 -0.44
N GLY A 139 -16.14 -4.14 -0.30
CA GLY A 139 -14.68 -4.15 -0.37
C GLY A 139 -14.06 -4.61 0.96
N ARG A 140 -12.74 -4.87 0.92
CA ARG A 140 -11.97 -5.18 2.12
C ARG A 140 -12.04 -4.02 3.13
N ALA A 141 -12.11 -4.34 4.41
CA ALA A 141 -12.09 -3.34 5.48
C ALA A 141 -10.88 -2.42 5.37
N GLY A 142 -11.10 -1.10 5.46
CA GLY A 142 -10.03 -0.09 5.35
C GLY A 142 -9.49 0.17 3.94
N GLY A 143 -9.99 -0.53 2.92
CA GLY A 143 -9.60 -0.29 1.53
C GLY A 143 -10.45 0.77 0.83
N MET A 144 -9.90 1.41 -0.21
CA MET A 144 -10.57 2.46 -1.00
C MET A 144 -11.95 2.03 -1.51
N PRO A 145 -12.16 0.81 -2.07
CA PRO A 145 -13.47 0.39 -2.56
C PRO A 145 -14.55 0.44 -1.48
N GLN A 146 -14.23 -0.06 -0.28
CA GLN A 146 -15.16 -0.07 0.84
C GLN A 146 -15.47 1.34 1.34
N MET A 147 -14.44 2.17 1.49
CA MET A 147 -14.58 3.55 1.92
C MET A 147 -15.48 4.37 0.98
N VAL A 148 -15.27 4.23 -0.33
CA VAL A 148 -16.07 4.92 -1.36
C VAL A 148 -17.51 4.41 -1.34
N PHE A 149 -17.73 3.10 -1.21
CA PHE A 149 -19.07 2.52 -1.11
C PHE A 149 -19.83 3.07 0.10
N GLU A 150 -19.23 3.06 1.28
CA GLU A 150 -19.84 3.64 2.48
C GLU A 150 -20.12 5.14 2.34
N TYR A 151 -19.21 5.88 1.70
CA TYR A 151 -19.43 7.29 1.41
C TYR A 151 -20.66 7.52 0.53
N ILE A 152 -20.81 6.72 -0.54
CA ILE A 152 -21.98 6.80 -1.43
C ILE A 152 -23.27 6.46 -0.68
N LEU A 153 -23.29 5.40 0.14
CA LEU A 153 -24.44 5.05 0.96
C LEU A 153 -24.86 6.22 1.86
N LYS A 154 -23.91 6.80 2.60
CA LYS A 154 -24.17 7.95 3.49
C LYS A 154 -24.68 9.16 2.73
N LYS A 155 -24.18 9.41 1.52
CA LYS A 155 -24.66 10.49 0.65
C LYS A 155 -26.11 10.30 0.19
N ASN A 156 -26.57 9.06 0.11
CA ASN A 156 -27.93 8.69 -0.23
C ASN A 156 -28.80 8.42 1.02
N GLY A 157 -28.39 8.87 2.21
CA GLY A 157 -29.17 8.73 3.44
C GLY A 157 -29.31 7.30 3.95
N ILE A 158 -28.32 6.45 3.64
CA ILE A 158 -28.27 5.04 4.04
C ILE A 158 -27.13 4.86 5.04
N ASP A 159 -27.45 4.36 6.22
CA ASP A 159 -26.42 4.00 7.21
C ASP A 159 -25.81 2.64 6.85
N PRO A 160 -24.51 2.57 6.51
CA PRO A 160 -23.86 1.33 6.13
C PRO A 160 -23.79 0.29 7.27
N LYS A 161 -24.04 0.70 8.52
CA LYS A 161 -23.97 -0.18 9.69
C LYS A 161 -25.30 -0.79 10.07
N THR A 162 -26.42 -0.11 9.77
CA THR A 162 -27.75 -0.48 10.25
C THR A 162 -28.74 -0.80 9.13
N ASP A 163 -28.60 -0.14 7.97
CA ASP A 163 -29.60 -0.26 6.91
C ASP A 163 -29.39 -1.46 5.97
N LEU A 164 -28.18 -2.03 5.95
CA LEU A 164 -27.84 -3.20 5.13
C LEU A 164 -26.74 -4.03 5.81
N SER A 165 -26.51 -5.25 5.31
CA SER A 165 -25.41 -6.10 5.76
C SER A 165 -24.28 -6.06 4.74
N ILE A 166 -23.11 -5.54 5.12
CA ILE A 166 -21.93 -5.50 4.27
C ILE A 166 -20.93 -6.55 4.73
N ASP A 167 -20.64 -7.51 3.85
CA ASP A 167 -19.62 -8.52 4.07
C ASP A 167 -18.27 -7.99 3.55
N GLN A 168 -17.31 -7.81 4.44
CA GLN A 168 -15.98 -7.27 4.15
C GLN A 168 -14.88 -8.35 4.22
N SER A 169 -15.27 -9.62 4.24
CA SER A 169 -14.35 -10.76 4.39
C SER A 169 -13.59 -11.14 3.11
N ILE A 170 -13.64 -10.30 2.09
CA ILE A 170 -12.93 -10.54 0.82
C ILE A 170 -11.42 -10.40 1.06
N ASN A 171 -10.68 -11.42 0.63
CA ASN A 171 -9.23 -11.44 0.53
C ASN A 171 -8.78 -11.22 -0.91
#